data_bba55bca80e52f9705f38264446d7ef6
#
_entry.id   bba55bca80e52f9705f38264446d7ef6
#
_cell.length_a   1.000
_cell.length_b   1.000
_cell.length_c   1.000
_cell.angle_alpha   90.00
_cell.angle_beta   90.00
_cell.angle_gamma   90.00
#
_symmetry.space_group_name_H-M   'P 1'
#
loop_
_entity.id
_entity.type
_entity.pdbx_description
1 polymer ?
#
loop_
_entity_poly.entity_id
_entity_poly.type
_entity_poly.pdbx_seq_one_letter_code
_entity_poly.pdbx_strand_id
1 'polypeptide(L)'
;MEHMNPLLTNPATDKKFITIGEIMLRLTPPNYEKIRMASSFEASYGGSEANIALALANLGIDSTFFSVVPDNSLGKSAVRWLRSNDVHCTPMILTTPEETPTHRLGTYYL
;
A
#
# COMPACT_ATOMS: atom_id res chain seq x y z
N MET A 1 -2.85 28.67 7.19
CA MET A 1 -2.58 28.55 6.69
C MET A 1 -2.26 29.13 5.67
N GLU A 2 -2.20 29.94 5.54
CA GLU A 2 -1.89 30.65 4.59
C GLU A 2 -0.62 30.56 4.08
N HIS A 3 0.26 30.16 4.74
CA HIS A 3 1.60 29.97 4.31
C HIS A 3 1.84 28.65 3.68
N MET A 4 0.87 28.15 2.98
CA MET A 4 1.03 26.90 2.28
C MET A 4 1.99 27.09 1.12
N ASN A 5 2.78 26.06 0.88
CA ASN A 5 3.64 25.98 -0.27
C ASN A 5 2.80 26.19 -1.54
N PRO A 6 3.25 27.00 -2.48
CA PRO A 6 2.49 27.22 -3.71
C PRO A 6 2.12 25.94 -4.45
N LEU A 7 2.94 24.89 -4.34
CA LEU A 7 2.59 23.61 -4.94
C LEU A 7 1.37 22.99 -4.30
N LEU A 8 1.19 23.23 -2.99
CA LEU A 8 0.05 22.68 -2.26
C LEU A 8 -1.21 23.51 -2.43
N THR A 9 -1.07 24.76 -2.83
CA THR A 9 -2.22 25.64 -3.07
C THR A 9 -2.59 25.73 -4.54
N ASN A 10 -1.84 25.08 -5.38
CA ASN A 10 -2.09 25.04 -6.80
C ASN A 10 -3.42 24.34 -7.07
N PRO A 11 -4.20 24.74 -8.09
CA PRO A 11 -5.45 24.03 -8.41
C PRO A 11 -5.28 22.53 -8.61
N ALA A 12 -4.09 22.08 -9.00
CA ALA A 12 -3.83 20.67 -9.14
C ALA A 12 -3.95 19.92 -7.81
N THR A 13 -3.77 20.60 -6.66
CA THR A 13 -3.90 19.96 -5.36
C THR A 13 -5.35 19.66 -4.99
N ASP A 14 -6.31 20.24 -5.71
CA ASP A 14 -7.71 19.90 -5.50
C ASP A 14 -8.11 18.64 -6.21
N LYS A 15 -7.23 18.11 -7.04
CA LYS A 15 -7.51 16.90 -7.81
C LYS A 15 -7.15 15.68 -7.00
N LYS A 16 -7.82 14.60 -7.33
CA LYS A 16 -7.56 13.31 -6.72
C LYS A 16 -6.76 12.45 -7.68
N PHE A 17 -5.83 11.73 -7.14
CA PHE A 17 -5.06 10.76 -7.89
C PHE A 17 -5.48 9.37 -7.46
N ILE A 18 -5.81 8.53 -8.42
CA ILE A 18 -6.21 7.15 -8.17
C ILE A 18 -5.18 6.26 -8.83
N THR A 19 -4.60 5.37 -8.04
CA THR A 19 -3.73 4.34 -8.59
C THR A 19 -4.43 2.99 -8.43
N ILE A 20 -4.27 2.15 -9.42
CA ILE A 20 -4.89 0.83 -9.45
C ILE A 20 -3.77 -0.18 -9.64
N GLY A 21 -3.72 -1.16 -8.77
CA GLY A 21 -2.66 -2.15 -8.89
C GLY A 21 -2.69 -3.15 -7.76
N GLU A 22 -1.58 -3.80 -7.55
CA GLU A 22 -1.44 -4.83 -6.55
C GLU A 22 -0.60 -4.32 -5.39
N ILE A 23 -1.08 -4.57 -4.16
CA ILE A 23 -0.25 -4.40 -2.98
C ILE A 23 0.30 -5.77 -2.60
N MET A 24 1.56 -5.80 -2.21
CA MET A 24 2.26 -7.06 -1.96
C MET A 24 2.91 -7.03 -0.59
N LEU A 25 3.03 -8.23 -0.02
CA LEU A 25 3.82 -8.44 1.19
C LEU A 25 5.27 -8.62 0.80
N ARG A 26 6.14 -7.82 1.37
CA ARG A 26 7.58 -7.94 1.15
C ARG A 26 8.22 -8.52 2.39
N LEU A 27 9.01 -9.58 2.20
CA LEU A 27 9.73 -10.24 3.28
C LEU A 27 11.22 -10.04 3.08
N THR A 28 11.87 -9.47 4.09
CA THR A 28 13.28 -9.12 4.03
C THR A 28 14.01 -9.73 5.23
N PRO A 29 15.11 -10.48 5.01
CA PRO A 29 15.89 -10.98 6.13
C PRO A 29 16.47 -9.81 6.93
N PRO A 30 16.56 -9.93 8.26
CA PRO A 30 17.18 -8.89 9.06
C PRO A 30 18.69 -8.90 8.86
N ASN A 31 19.32 -7.74 9.13
CA ASN A 31 20.78 -7.61 9.19
C ASN A 31 21.47 -8.03 7.87
N TYR A 32 20.80 -7.83 6.74
CA TYR A 32 21.37 -8.14 5.41
C TYR A 32 21.75 -9.61 5.24
N GLU A 33 21.08 -10.50 5.96
CA GLU A 33 21.31 -11.93 5.79
C GLU A 33 20.89 -12.39 4.40
N LYS A 34 21.50 -13.48 3.95
CA LYS A 34 21.04 -14.12 2.72
C LYS A 34 19.71 -14.81 2.98
N ILE A 35 18.83 -14.76 2.00
CA ILE A 35 17.49 -15.34 2.15
C ILE A 35 17.56 -16.79 2.57
N ARG A 36 18.45 -17.58 1.97
CA ARG A 36 18.55 -19.01 2.26
C ARG A 36 19.07 -19.31 3.66
N MET A 37 19.67 -18.31 4.31
CA MET A 37 20.24 -18.48 5.65
C MET A 37 19.37 -17.87 6.73
N ALA A 38 18.29 -17.22 6.34
CA ALA A 38 17.48 -16.46 7.28
C ALA A 38 16.55 -17.39 8.04
N SER A 39 16.46 -17.17 9.34
CA SER A 39 15.50 -17.85 10.19
C SER A 39 14.28 -16.99 10.49
N SER A 40 14.33 -15.72 10.10
CA SER A 40 13.21 -14.80 10.28
C SER A 40 13.23 -13.77 9.17
N PHE A 41 12.09 -13.10 9.00
CA PHE A 41 11.93 -12.06 7.98
C PHE A 41 11.17 -10.89 8.57
N GLU A 42 11.58 -9.69 8.20
CA GLU A 42 10.81 -8.49 8.50
C GLU A 42 9.76 -8.32 7.42
N ALA A 43 8.53 -8.06 7.84
CA ALA A 43 7.41 -7.90 6.91
C ALA A 43 7.14 -6.43 6.66
N SER A 44 6.95 -6.09 5.40
CA SER A 44 6.51 -4.76 5.00
C SER A 44 5.64 -4.91 3.77
N TYR A 45 5.11 -3.81 3.28
CA TYR A 45 4.24 -3.85 2.12
C TYR A 45 4.84 -3.02 0.99
N GLY A 46 4.55 -3.42 -0.25
CA GLY A 46 5.09 -2.75 -1.41
C GLY A 46 4.22 -2.98 -2.63
N GLY A 47 4.77 -2.66 -3.77
CA GLY A 47 4.09 -2.69 -5.06
C GLY A 47 4.21 -1.33 -5.70
N SER A 48 4.38 -1.31 -7.02
CA SER A 48 4.67 -0.05 -7.73
C SER A 48 3.58 0.99 -7.50
N GLU A 49 2.33 0.61 -7.72
CA GLU A 49 1.21 1.53 -7.62
C GLU A 49 0.93 1.94 -6.18
N ALA A 50 1.12 1.01 -5.25
CA ALA A 50 0.96 1.31 -3.83
C ALA A 50 2.02 2.31 -3.37
N ASN A 51 3.26 2.14 -3.83
CA ASN A 51 4.34 3.05 -3.49
C ASN A 51 4.10 4.44 -4.08
N ILE A 52 3.56 4.52 -5.29
CA ILE A 52 3.20 5.79 -5.90
C ILE A 52 2.10 6.47 -5.09
N ALA A 53 1.07 5.72 -4.70
CA ALA A 53 -0.01 6.27 -3.89
C ALA A 53 0.52 6.83 -2.58
N LEU A 54 1.43 6.10 -1.94
CA LEU A 54 2.04 6.52 -0.70
C LEU A 54 2.86 7.80 -0.88
N ALA A 55 3.67 7.85 -1.93
CA ALA A 55 4.51 9.01 -2.21
C ALA A 55 3.66 10.26 -2.44
N LEU A 56 2.58 10.13 -3.20
CA LEU A 56 1.68 11.24 -3.46
C LEU A 56 1.01 11.72 -2.19
N ALA A 57 0.55 10.79 -1.35
CA ALA A 57 -0.05 11.14 -0.07
C ALA A 57 0.94 11.88 0.83
N ASN A 58 2.18 11.44 0.84
CA ASN A 58 3.22 12.09 1.64
C ASN A 58 3.54 13.50 1.15
N LEU A 59 3.25 13.79 -0.11
CA LEU A 59 3.39 15.14 -0.66
C LEU A 59 2.16 16.01 -0.44
N GLY A 60 1.17 15.51 0.28
CA GLY A 60 -0.04 16.27 0.56
C GLY A 60 -1.08 16.22 -0.55
N ILE A 61 -0.92 15.30 -1.49
CA ILE A 61 -1.85 15.14 -2.60
C ILE A 61 -2.91 14.12 -2.22
N ASP A 62 -4.17 14.38 -2.58
CA ASP A 62 -5.26 13.46 -2.30
C ASP A 62 -5.09 12.19 -3.14
N SER A 63 -4.66 11.14 -2.49
CA SER A 63 -4.26 9.89 -3.15
C SER A 63 -5.17 8.75 -2.72
N THR A 64 -5.67 8.00 -3.69
CA THR A 64 -6.52 6.83 -3.47
C THR A 64 -5.89 5.63 -4.16
N PHE A 65 -5.87 4.51 -3.48
CA PHE A 65 -5.40 3.25 -4.04
C PHE A 65 -6.56 2.28 -4.15
N PHE A 66 -6.72 1.71 -5.34
CA PHE A 66 -7.76 0.74 -5.61
C PHE A 66 -7.12 -0.61 -5.93
N SER A 67 -7.55 -1.62 -5.21
CA SER A 67 -7.02 -2.96 -5.39
C SER A 67 -8.02 -3.99 -4.86
N VAL A 68 -7.70 -5.26 -5.06
CA VAL A 68 -8.45 -6.36 -4.50
C VAL A 68 -7.49 -7.12 -3.59
N VAL A 69 -7.85 -7.27 -2.33
CA VAL A 69 -7.03 -7.96 -1.36
C VAL A 69 -7.86 -9.04 -0.66
N PRO A 70 -7.21 -10.10 -0.16
CA PRO A 70 -7.96 -11.12 0.57
C PRO A 70 -8.46 -10.59 1.91
N ASP A 71 -9.63 -11.07 2.32
CA ASP A 71 -10.20 -10.73 3.62
C ASP A 71 -9.59 -11.64 4.68
N ASN A 72 -8.34 -11.35 5.01
CA ASN A 72 -7.61 -12.07 6.05
C ASN A 72 -6.67 -11.08 6.73
N SER A 73 -5.90 -11.58 7.69
CA SER A 73 -5.03 -10.72 8.48
C SER A 73 -4.03 -9.94 7.63
N LEU A 74 -3.46 -10.57 6.62
CA LEU A 74 -2.47 -9.90 5.77
C LEU A 74 -3.12 -8.83 4.90
N GLY A 75 -4.27 -9.15 4.29
CA GLY A 75 -4.97 -8.16 3.47
C GLY A 75 -5.43 -6.97 4.27
N LYS A 76 -5.96 -7.22 5.47
CA LYS A 76 -6.40 -6.14 6.35
C LYS A 76 -5.24 -5.30 6.84
N SER A 77 -4.10 -5.93 7.13
CA SER A 77 -2.90 -5.20 7.55
C SER A 77 -2.36 -4.32 6.43
N ALA A 78 -2.43 -4.79 5.20
CA ALA A 78 -2.01 -4.00 4.05
C ALA A 78 -2.86 -2.74 3.91
N VAL A 79 -4.17 -2.88 4.06
CA VAL A 79 -5.08 -1.73 4.00
C VAL A 79 -4.78 -0.77 5.16
N ARG A 80 -4.56 -1.30 6.34
CA ARG A 80 -4.23 -0.47 7.50
C ARG A 80 -2.93 0.30 7.29
N TRP A 81 -1.95 -0.34 6.70
CA TRP A 81 -0.67 0.31 6.40
C TRP A 81 -0.86 1.49 5.44
N LEU A 82 -1.65 1.29 4.39
CA LEU A 82 -1.94 2.37 3.45
C LEU A 82 -2.67 3.52 4.15
N ARG A 83 -3.68 3.20 4.95
CA ARG A 83 -4.44 4.23 5.67
C ARG A 83 -3.58 4.99 6.66
N SER A 84 -2.64 4.32 7.31
CA SER A 84 -1.76 4.98 8.27
C SER A 84 -0.81 5.97 7.58
N ASN A 85 -0.68 5.88 6.27
CA ASN A 85 0.10 6.80 5.45
C ASN A 85 -0.78 7.74 4.63
N ASP A 86 -2.03 7.91 5.07
CA ASP A 86 -2.98 8.86 4.50
C ASP A 86 -3.42 8.55 3.07
N VAL A 87 -3.32 7.29 2.67
CA VAL A 87 -3.85 6.84 1.39
C VAL A 87 -5.30 6.41 1.59
N HIS A 88 -6.20 6.89 0.76
CA HIS A 88 -7.60 6.51 0.81
C HIS A 88 -7.79 5.15 0.16
N CYS A 89 -8.50 4.27 0.87
CA CYS A 89 -8.72 2.88 0.42
C CYS A 89 -10.20 2.53 0.34
N THR A 90 -11.07 3.53 0.25
CA THR A 90 -12.51 3.28 0.22
C THR A 90 -12.93 2.33 -0.89
N PRO A 91 -12.37 2.42 -2.12
CA PRO A 91 -12.76 1.49 -3.17
C PRO A 91 -12.09 0.13 -3.09
N MET A 92 -11.34 -0.15 -2.02
CA MET A 92 -10.69 -1.44 -1.87
C MET A 92 -11.72 -2.56 -1.73
N ILE A 93 -11.51 -3.64 -2.48
CA ILE A 93 -12.39 -4.80 -2.42
C ILE A 93 -11.71 -5.89 -1.60
N LEU A 94 -12.43 -6.42 -0.62
CA LEU A 94 -11.97 -7.55 0.18
C LEU A 94 -12.67 -8.80 -0.30
N THR A 95 -11.91 -9.82 -0.68
CA THR A 95 -12.46 -11.09 -1.14
C THR A 95 -12.51 -12.08 0.00
N THR A 96 -13.65 -12.75 0.14
CA THR A 96 -13.80 -13.76 1.19
C THR A 96 -13.32 -15.12 0.70
N PRO A 97 -12.98 -16.05 1.60
CA PRO A 97 -12.60 -17.40 1.20
C PRO A 97 -13.69 -18.13 0.42
N GLU A 98 -14.95 -17.80 0.69
CA GLU A 98 -16.06 -18.41 -0.03
C GLU A 98 -16.08 -17.97 -1.50
N GLU A 99 -15.75 -16.70 -1.76
CA GLU A 99 -15.76 -16.16 -3.11
C GLU A 99 -14.52 -16.57 -3.88
N THR A 100 -13.36 -16.51 -3.24
CA THR A 100 -12.08 -16.80 -3.88
C THR A 100 -11.18 -17.54 -2.90
N PRO A 101 -11.38 -18.86 -2.74
CA PRO A 101 -10.67 -19.59 -1.69
C PRO A 101 -9.15 -19.65 -1.88
N THR A 102 -8.67 -19.40 -3.10
CA THR A 102 -7.23 -19.42 -3.38
C THR A 102 -6.61 -18.03 -3.44
N HIS A 103 -7.38 -16.97 -3.20
CA HIS A 103 -6.84 -15.61 -3.29
C HIS A 103 -5.89 -15.35 -2.12
N ARG A 104 -4.71 -14.91 -2.43
CA ARG A 104 -3.69 -14.57 -1.43
C ARG A 104 -3.08 -13.23 -1.76
N LEU A 105 -2.56 -12.58 -0.72
CA LEU A 105 -1.74 -11.40 -0.94
C LEU A 105 -0.45 -11.84 -1.61
N GLY A 106 -0.09 -11.19 -2.71
CA GLY A 106 1.17 -11.48 -3.38
C GLY A 106 2.34 -11.26 -2.43
N THR A 107 3.35 -12.12 -2.52
CA THR A 107 4.47 -12.08 -1.59
C THR A 107 5.77 -12.15 -2.37
N TYR A 108 6.75 -11.33 -1.97
CA TYR A 108 8.06 -11.40 -2.59
C TYR A 108 9.14 -11.19 -1.52
N TYR A 109 10.32 -11.69 -1.83
CA TYR A 109 11.48 -11.62 -0.95
C TYR A 109 12.50 -10.65 -1.52
N LEU A 110 13.07 -9.87 -0.65
CA LEU A 110 14.03 -8.87 -1.10
C LEU A 110 15.30 -8.90 -0.23
#